data_b990e178fbd413c9adbac7f0ab4ac9da
#
_entry.id   b990e178fbd413c9adbac7f0ab4ac9da
#
_cell.length_a   1.000
_cell.length_b   1.000
_cell.length_c   1.000
_cell.angle_alpha   90.00
_cell.angle_beta   90.00
_cell.angle_gamma   90.00
#
_symmetry.space_group_name_H-M   'P 1'
#
loop_
_entity.id
_entity.type
_entity.pdbx_description
1 polymer ?
#
loop_
_entity_poly.entity_id
_entity_poly.type
_entity_poly.pdbx_seq_one_letter_code
_entity_poly.pdbx_strand_id
1 'polypeptide(L)'
;MQTLGQYPQKRMRRMRRDSFSRDLMREHVLTPADFIYPVFVLEGNKKFEDVKSMPGVQRKTLDLLLKEAEECVKLGIPVIAIFPVIDTPLKSLDAREAFNPDGLVPRVVAALKTNFPELGIMTDIALDPYTSHGQDGLIDDNGYVLNDETVAVLVRQAQVHAAAGADIVAPSDMMDGRIGAVRAALDADHHIHTRIMAYSAKYASSFYGPFRDAVGSSGNLGSGNKYTYQMDPANSNEALWEVGLDLQEGADMVMVKPGMPYLDIVRRVKDEFKAPTFVYQVSGEYAMLKAAALNGWLNEKNCVLESLLAFKRAGADGILTYFALDAARWLKE
;
A
#
# COMPACT_ATOMS: atom_id res chain seq x y z
N MET A 1 -16.58 -34.13 4.79
CA MET A 1 -15.70 -34.13 3.58
C MET A 1 -16.08 -35.33 2.73
N GLN A 2 -16.49 -35.13 1.48
CA GLN A 2 -16.71 -36.27 0.57
C GLN A 2 -15.37 -36.92 0.27
N THR A 3 -15.31 -38.25 0.34
CA THR A 3 -14.14 -39.04 -0.04
C THR A 3 -13.89 -38.91 -1.55
N LEU A 4 -12.83 -38.22 -1.93
CA LEU A 4 -12.48 -37.98 -3.35
C LEU A 4 -11.85 -39.21 -4.04
N GLY A 5 -12.04 -40.41 -3.53
CA GLY A 5 -11.46 -41.66 -4.02
C GLY A 5 -10.25 -42.13 -3.20
N GLN A 6 -9.80 -43.35 -3.43
CA GLN A 6 -8.76 -44.04 -2.65
C GLN A 6 -7.56 -44.40 -3.54
N TYR A 7 -6.38 -44.54 -2.90
CA TYR A 7 -5.23 -45.17 -3.51
C TYR A 7 -5.52 -46.67 -3.75
N PRO A 8 -5.11 -47.24 -4.91
CA PRO A 8 -4.27 -46.68 -5.98
C PRO A 8 -5.03 -45.96 -7.10
N GLN A 9 -6.38 -45.96 -7.13
CA GLN A 9 -7.17 -45.32 -8.19
C GLN A 9 -6.98 -43.80 -8.22
N LYS A 10 -6.96 -43.17 -7.05
CA LYS A 10 -6.67 -41.74 -6.89
C LYS A 10 -5.18 -41.55 -6.57
N ARG A 11 -4.46 -40.86 -7.45
CA ARG A 11 -3.03 -40.51 -7.30
C ARG A 11 -2.82 -39.03 -7.56
N MET A 12 -2.63 -38.24 -6.50
CA MET A 12 -2.45 -36.78 -6.62
C MET A 12 -1.18 -36.41 -7.40
N ARG A 13 -0.13 -37.23 -7.37
CA ARG A 13 1.10 -37.01 -8.14
C ARG A 13 0.90 -37.07 -9.64
N ARG A 14 -0.18 -37.70 -10.13
CA ARG A 14 -0.51 -37.77 -11.56
C ARG A 14 -0.68 -36.37 -12.17
N MET A 15 -1.36 -35.46 -11.45
CA MET A 15 -1.58 -34.09 -11.91
C MET A 15 -0.33 -33.20 -11.81
N ARG A 16 0.69 -33.63 -11.07
CA ARG A 16 1.94 -32.86 -10.84
C ARG A 16 3.10 -33.34 -11.70
N ARG A 17 2.95 -34.46 -12.39
CA ARG A 17 4.05 -35.15 -13.09
C ARG A 17 4.63 -34.30 -14.21
N ASP A 18 3.78 -33.76 -15.07
CA ASP A 18 4.18 -33.08 -16.30
C ASP A 18 3.88 -31.60 -16.26
N SER A 19 4.65 -30.75 -16.97
CA SER A 19 4.50 -29.31 -16.96
C SER A 19 3.11 -28.88 -17.45
N PHE A 20 2.67 -29.43 -18.60
CA PHE A 20 1.35 -29.09 -19.14
C PHE A 20 0.20 -29.35 -18.15
N SER A 21 0.31 -30.42 -17.36
CA SER A 21 -0.69 -30.77 -16.37
C SER A 21 -0.68 -29.81 -15.20
N ARG A 22 0.52 -29.39 -14.73
CA ARG A 22 0.65 -28.37 -13.68
C ARG A 22 0.12 -27.01 -14.14
N ASP A 23 0.43 -26.63 -15.39
CA ASP A 23 -0.03 -25.35 -15.97
C ASP A 23 -1.56 -25.34 -16.14
N LEU A 24 -2.14 -26.45 -16.62
CA LEU A 24 -3.58 -26.60 -16.78
C LEU A 24 -4.35 -26.55 -15.44
N MET A 25 -3.74 -27.07 -14.35
CA MET A 25 -4.38 -27.15 -13.04
C MET A 25 -4.08 -25.94 -12.13
N ARG A 26 -3.35 -24.96 -12.63
CA ARG A 26 -3.00 -23.74 -11.87
C ARG A 26 -4.25 -22.92 -11.60
N GLU A 27 -4.57 -22.70 -10.32
CA GLU A 27 -5.76 -21.97 -9.89
C GLU A 27 -5.59 -20.45 -9.92
N HIS A 28 -4.34 -19.97 -9.73
CA HIS A 28 -4.01 -18.54 -9.68
C HIS A 28 -2.86 -18.21 -10.61
N VAL A 29 -2.96 -17.05 -11.25
CA VAL A 29 -1.94 -16.50 -12.14
C VAL A 29 -1.55 -15.11 -11.61
N LEU A 30 -0.27 -14.79 -11.69
CA LEU A 30 0.29 -13.49 -11.39
C LEU A 30 0.60 -12.75 -12.69
N THR A 31 0.17 -11.52 -12.80
CA THR A 31 0.41 -10.66 -13.95
C THR A 31 0.88 -9.27 -13.51
N PRO A 32 1.53 -8.49 -14.38
CA PRO A 32 1.86 -7.09 -14.04
C PRO A 32 0.65 -6.23 -13.66
N ALA A 33 -0.56 -6.56 -14.15
CA ALA A 33 -1.80 -5.87 -13.82
C ALA A 33 -2.26 -6.06 -12.37
N ASP A 34 -1.66 -7.01 -11.66
CA ASP A 34 -1.93 -7.23 -10.23
C ASP A 34 -1.15 -6.27 -9.31
N PHE A 35 -0.21 -5.48 -9.85
CA PHE A 35 0.71 -4.69 -9.03
C PHE A 35 0.33 -3.22 -8.92
N ILE A 36 0.54 -2.67 -7.72
CA ILE A 36 0.63 -1.24 -7.43
C ILE A 36 2.08 -0.96 -7.05
N TYR A 37 2.73 -0.02 -7.73
CA TYR A 37 4.13 0.32 -7.47
C TYR A 37 4.26 1.50 -6.51
N PRO A 38 4.76 1.33 -5.27
CA PRO A 38 4.99 2.41 -4.32
C PRO A 38 6.28 3.17 -4.63
N VAL A 39 6.20 4.50 -4.61
CA VAL A 39 7.33 5.39 -4.88
C VAL A 39 7.50 6.43 -3.78
N PHE A 40 8.75 6.74 -3.43
CA PHE A 40 9.08 7.84 -2.52
C PHE A 40 9.49 9.06 -3.33
N VAL A 41 8.76 10.17 -3.16
CA VAL A 41 9.02 11.42 -3.87
C VAL A 41 9.54 12.49 -2.94
N LEU A 42 10.57 13.21 -3.37
CA LEU A 42 11.18 14.32 -2.62
C LEU A 42 11.26 15.58 -3.48
N GLU A 43 11.45 16.72 -2.83
CA GLU A 43 11.65 18.01 -3.50
C GLU A 43 13.01 18.10 -4.23
N GLY A 44 13.03 18.90 -5.27
CA GLY A 44 14.25 19.21 -6.02
C GLY A 44 14.19 18.81 -7.49
N ASN A 45 15.36 18.69 -8.10
CA ASN A 45 15.53 18.33 -9.50
C ASN A 45 16.79 17.47 -9.68
N LYS A 46 16.69 16.40 -10.47
CA LYS A 46 17.77 15.45 -10.78
C LYS A 46 18.46 14.85 -9.54
N LYS A 47 17.68 14.65 -8.47
CA LYS A 47 18.17 14.14 -7.20
C LYS A 47 17.52 12.79 -6.89
N PHE A 48 18.33 11.87 -6.36
CA PHE A 48 17.85 10.61 -5.76
C PHE A 48 18.64 10.32 -4.49
N GLU A 49 18.06 9.56 -3.60
CA GLU A 49 18.66 9.10 -2.34
C GLU A 49 18.33 7.64 -2.14
N ASP A 50 19.35 6.81 -1.90
CA ASP A 50 19.13 5.38 -1.59
C ASP A 50 18.52 5.21 -0.20
N VAL A 51 17.53 4.34 -0.07
CA VAL A 51 16.98 3.93 1.22
C VAL A 51 17.83 2.77 1.75
N LYS A 52 18.69 3.05 2.72
CA LYS A 52 19.69 2.07 3.23
C LYS A 52 19.07 0.76 3.70
N SER A 53 17.92 0.84 4.36
CA SER A 53 17.18 -0.32 4.89
C SER A 53 16.37 -1.07 3.83
N MET A 54 16.33 -0.56 2.58
CA MET A 54 15.60 -1.15 1.46
C MET A 54 16.47 -1.17 0.19
N PRO A 55 17.42 -2.10 0.06
CA PRO A 55 18.36 -2.14 -1.07
C PRO A 55 17.65 -2.15 -2.43
N GLY A 56 18.01 -1.19 -3.30
CA GLY A 56 17.39 -0.99 -4.62
C GLY A 56 16.21 -0.02 -4.64
N VAL A 57 15.69 0.40 -3.49
CA VAL A 57 14.64 1.43 -3.38
C VAL A 57 15.27 2.81 -3.18
N GLN A 58 14.76 3.81 -3.88
CA GLN A 58 15.24 5.18 -3.86
C GLN A 58 14.10 6.17 -3.62
N ARG A 59 14.41 7.26 -2.93
CA ARG A 59 13.62 8.49 -2.96
C ARG A 59 14.02 9.27 -4.20
N LYS A 60 13.10 9.83 -4.95
CA LYS A 60 13.39 10.49 -6.22
C LYS A 60 12.64 11.79 -6.39
N THR A 61 13.24 12.74 -7.09
CA THR A 61 12.56 13.95 -7.54
C THR A 61 11.62 13.64 -8.69
N LEU A 62 10.63 14.51 -8.92
CA LEU A 62 9.58 14.34 -9.92
C LEU A 62 10.11 14.00 -11.31
N ASP A 63 11.17 14.68 -11.77
CA ASP A 63 11.76 14.45 -13.10
C ASP A 63 12.34 13.04 -13.29
N LEU A 64 12.82 12.41 -12.22
CA LEU A 64 13.28 11.03 -12.22
C LEU A 64 12.11 10.05 -12.07
N LEU A 65 11.09 10.43 -11.28
CA LEU A 65 9.87 9.64 -11.11
C LEU A 65 9.11 9.47 -12.42
N LEU A 66 9.07 10.49 -13.28
CA LEU A 66 8.44 10.38 -14.60
C LEU A 66 9.04 9.25 -15.46
N LYS A 67 10.34 8.97 -15.32
CA LYS A 67 10.98 7.83 -16.02
C LYS A 67 10.53 6.48 -15.48
N GLU A 68 10.34 6.37 -14.17
CA GLU A 68 9.79 5.15 -13.57
C GLU A 68 8.31 4.94 -13.95
N ALA A 69 7.54 6.02 -14.01
CA ALA A 69 6.16 5.97 -14.48
C ALA A 69 6.06 5.47 -15.92
N GLU A 70 6.95 5.94 -16.82
CA GLU A 70 7.06 5.41 -18.18
C GLU A 70 7.37 3.91 -18.20
N GLU A 71 8.25 3.46 -17.30
CA GLU A 71 8.57 2.04 -17.19
C GLU A 71 7.39 1.21 -16.66
N CYS A 72 6.65 1.72 -15.68
CA CYS A 72 5.41 1.08 -15.20
C CYS A 72 4.43 0.86 -16.36
N VAL A 73 4.18 1.89 -17.18
CA VAL A 73 3.32 1.80 -18.36
C VAL A 73 3.84 0.74 -19.34
N LYS A 74 5.12 0.75 -19.68
CA LYS A 74 5.75 -0.25 -20.58
C LYS A 74 5.65 -1.69 -20.06
N LEU A 75 5.72 -1.86 -18.76
CA LEU A 75 5.62 -3.17 -18.11
C LEU A 75 4.17 -3.63 -17.91
N GLY A 76 3.19 -2.72 -18.02
CA GLY A 76 1.77 -3.02 -17.80
C GLY A 76 1.36 -2.98 -16.34
N ILE A 77 2.08 -2.23 -15.49
CA ILE A 77 1.70 -1.95 -14.10
C ILE A 77 0.68 -0.81 -14.14
N PRO A 78 -0.54 -1.00 -13.60
CA PRO A 78 -1.64 -0.05 -13.82
C PRO A 78 -1.63 1.15 -12.87
N VAL A 79 -0.97 1.05 -11.70
CA VAL A 79 -1.08 2.07 -10.63
C VAL A 79 0.27 2.34 -9.98
N ILE A 80 0.55 3.63 -9.74
CA ILE A 80 1.63 4.10 -8.87
C ILE A 80 1.03 4.67 -7.57
N ALA A 81 1.60 4.30 -6.42
CA ALA A 81 1.25 4.84 -5.11
C ALA A 81 2.33 5.81 -4.63
N ILE A 82 1.95 7.07 -4.34
CA ILE A 82 2.86 8.16 -4.00
C ILE A 82 3.00 8.28 -2.49
N PHE A 83 4.23 8.23 -1.98
CA PHE A 83 4.61 8.50 -0.59
C PHE A 83 5.60 9.68 -0.55
N PRO A 84 5.21 10.84 0.01
CA PRO A 84 6.07 12.01 0.03
C PRO A 84 7.14 11.94 1.11
N VAL A 85 8.29 12.51 0.82
CA VAL A 85 9.34 12.83 1.79
C VAL A 85 9.34 14.34 1.98
N ILE A 86 8.78 14.78 3.10
CA ILE A 86 8.58 16.20 3.40
C ILE A 86 9.77 16.75 4.17
N ASP A 87 10.28 17.89 3.72
CA ASP A 87 11.38 18.58 4.39
C ASP A 87 10.98 19.01 5.80
N THR A 88 11.89 18.83 6.76
CA THR A 88 11.63 19.10 8.18
C THR A 88 11.02 20.49 8.46
N PRO A 89 11.43 21.60 7.81
CA PRO A 89 10.85 22.92 8.04
C PRO A 89 9.36 23.04 7.66
N LEU A 90 8.84 22.15 6.80
CA LEU A 90 7.44 22.13 6.38
C LEU A 90 6.56 21.29 7.30
N LYS A 91 7.16 20.49 8.18
CA LYS A 91 6.42 19.69 9.17
C LYS A 91 5.93 20.58 10.31
N SER A 92 4.69 20.34 10.74
CA SER A 92 4.06 21.14 11.81
C SER A 92 3.19 20.27 12.73
N LEU A 93 2.73 20.81 13.87
CA LEU A 93 1.82 20.09 14.76
C LEU A 93 0.44 19.86 14.12
N ASP A 94 0.00 20.79 13.27
CA ASP A 94 -1.30 20.77 12.59
C ASP A 94 -1.24 20.16 11.17
N ALA A 95 -0.09 19.62 10.78
CA ALA A 95 0.14 18.98 9.47
C ALA A 95 -0.35 19.80 8.26
N ARG A 96 -0.25 21.15 8.32
CA ARG A 96 -0.82 22.05 7.30
C ARG A 96 -0.31 21.81 5.88
N GLU A 97 0.89 21.28 5.71
CA GLU A 97 1.45 20.94 4.40
C GLU A 97 0.72 19.76 3.74
N ALA A 98 0.01 18.92 4.49
CA ALA A 98 -0.76 17.78 3.97
C ALA A 98 -1.90 18.21 3.02
N PHE A 99 -2.46 19.40 3.23
CA PHE A 99 -3.55 19.96 2.43
C PHE A 99 -3.17 21.26 1.71
N ASN A 100 -1.86 21.47 1.50
CA ASN A 100 -1.36 22.56 0.67
C ASN A 100 -1.59 22.22 -0.82
N PRO A 101 -2.43 23.00 -1.57
CA PRO A 101 -2.72 22.73 -2.98
C PRO A 101 -1.49 22.88 -3.89
N ASP A 102 -0.49 23.67 -3.47
CA ASP A 102 0.77 23.85 -4.16
C ASP A 102 1.89 22.94 -3.61
N GLY A 103 1.55 22.03 -2.72
CA GLY A 103 2.46 21.09 -2.07
C GLY A 103 3.06 20.06 -3.04
N LEU A 104 4.00 19.26 -2.52
CA LEU A 104 4.72 18.27 -3.32
C LEU A 104 3.76 17.26 -3.99
N VAL A 105 2.83 16.67 -3.22
CA VAL A 105 1.95 15.60 -3.75
C VAL A 105 1.01 16.10 -4.84
N PRO A 106 0.26 17.21 -4.69
CA PRO A 106 -0.59 17.73 -5.77
C PRO A 106 0.18 18.02 -7.07
N ARG A 107 1.38 18.60 -6.97
CA ARG A 107 2.23 18.87 -8.14
C ARG A 107 2.70 17.58 -8.84
N VAL A 108 3.06 16.57 -8.07
CA VAL A 108 3.46 15.25 -8.60
C VAL A 108 2.28 14.56 -9.29
N VAL A 109 1.09 14.56 -8.66
CA VAL A 109 -0.14 14.01 -9.26
C VAL A 109 -0.45 14.68 -10.59
N ALA A 110 -0.52 16.02 -10.62
CA ALA A 110 -0.80 16.77 -11.84
C ALA A 110 0.20 16.47 -12.97
N ALA A 111 1.50 16.40 -12.64
CA ALA A 111 2.54 16.09 -13.62
C ALA A 111 2.43 14.65 -14.15
N LEU A 112 2.17 13.65 -13.29
CA LEU A 112 1.96 12.26 -13.71
C LEU A 112 0.73 12.13 -14.61
N LYS A 113 -0.40 12.73 -14.23
CA LYS A 113 -1.63 12.71 -15.05
C LYS A 113 -1.47 13.41 -16.39
N THR A 114 -0.68 14.49 -16.44
CA THR A 114 -0.38 15.19 -17.71
C THR A 114 0.45 14.32 -18.67
N ASN A 115 1.45 13.58 -18.15
CA ASN A 115 2.37 12.78 -18.97
C ASN A 115 1.84 11.36 -19.23
N PHE A 116 1.07 10.79 -18.31
CA PHE A 116 0.56 9.42 -18.35
C PHE A 116 -0.91 9.36 -17.94
N PRO A 117 -1.85 9.87 -18.77
CA PRO A 117 -3.26 9.99 -18.40
C PRO A 117 -3.93 8.66 -18.04
N GLU A 118 -3.48 7.56 -18.65
CA GLU A 118 -4.01 6.20 -18.40
C GLU A 118 -3.42 5.51 -17.16
N LEU A 119 -2.31 6.02 -16.61
CA LEU A 119 -1.71 5.47 -15.39
C LEU A 119 -2.54 5.91 -14.18
N GLY A 120 -2.99 4.95 -13.38
CA GLY A 120 -3.68 5.22 -12.12
C GLY A 120 -2.73 5.82 -11.09
N ILE A 121 -3.13 6.93 -10.50
CA ILE A 121 -2.36 7.61 -9.45
C ILE A 121 -3.09 7.45 -8.12
N MET A 122 -2.44 6.73 -7.20
CA MET A 122 -2.89 6.55 -5.83
C MET A 122 -2.09 7.44 -4.88
N THR A 123 -2.77 8.15 -4.00
CA THR A 123 -2.13 8.96 -2.97
C THR A 123 -2.45 8.44 -1.58
N ASP A 124 -1.44 8.39 -0.73
CA ASP A 124 -1.62 8.08 0.69
C ASP A 124 -2.29 9.27 1.39
N ILE A 125 -3.33 8.99 2.18
CA ILE A 125 -4.01 9.98 3.03
C ILE A 125 -3.67 9.63 4.46
N ALA A 126 -2.65 10.31 4.98
CA ALA A 126 -2.11 10.16 6.33
C ALA A 126 -1.27 11.39 6.70
N LEU A 127 -1.09 11.64 7.98
CA LEU A 127 -0.43 12.86 8.44
C LEU A 127 1.01 12.65 8.92
N ASP A 128 1.47 11.41 9.10
CA ASP A 128 2.81 11.13 9.62
C ASP A 128 3.98 11.70 8.79
N PRO A 129 3.89 11.87 7.45
CA PRO A 129 4.93 12.59 6.71
C PRO A 129 4.98 14.09 7.03
N TYR A 130 3.86 14.68 7.49
CA TYR A 130 3.64 16.11 7.62
C TYR A 130 3.67 16.61 9.08
N THR A 131 3.50 15.71 10.05
CA THR A 131 3.56 16.05 11.46
C THR A 131 4.99 16.11 11.98
N SER A 132 5.27 17.05 12.87
CA SER A 132 6.58 17.19 13.52
C SER A 132 6.88 16.07 14.52
N HIS A 133 5.85 15.36 15.00
CA HIS A 133 5.93 14.25 15.97
C HIS A 133 5.81 12.85 15.33
N GLY A 134 5.52 12.75 14.02
CA GLY A 134 5.51 11.48 13.28
C GLY A 134 4.32 10.55 13.56
N GLN A 135 3.27 11.00 14.25
CA GLN A 135 2.00 10.27 14.37
C GLN A 135 1.13 10.46 13.11
N ASP A 136 0.24 9.51 12.82
CA ASP A 136 -0.66 9.55 11.66
C ASP A 136 -1.81 10.58 11.81
N GLY A 137 -1.93 11.23 12.96
CA GLY A 137 -2.97 12.21 13.26
C GLY A 137 -2.49 13.33 14.17
N LEU A 138 -3.38 14.27 14.48
CA LEU A 138 -3.15 15.35 15.43
C LEU A 138 -3.11 14.80 16.86
N ILE A 139 -2.32 15.40 17.73
CA ILE A 139 -2.14 14.94 19.11
C ILE A 139 -2.58 16.00 20.13
N ASP A 140 -3.03 15.54 21.29
CA ASP A 140 -3.21 16.36 22.47
C ASP A 140 -1.89 16.64 23.21
N ASP A 141 -1.96 17.37 24.32
CA ASP A 141 -0.80 17.70 25.16
C ASP A 141 -0.13 16.47 25.80
N ASN A 142 -0.80 15.31 25.83
CA ASN A 142 -0.29 14.05 26.35
C ASN A 142 0.28 13.14 25.23
N GLY A 143 0.19 13.57 23.98
CA GLY A 143 0.64 12.81 22.81
C GLY A 143 -0.37 11.75 22.32
N TYR A 144 -1.63 11.80 22.79
CA TYR A 144 -2.71 10.94 22.32
C TYR A 144 -3.26 11.48 20.99
N VAL A 145 -3.44 10.59 20.00
CA VAL A 145 -3.98 10.97 18.69
C VAL A 145 -5.48 11.23 18.79
N LEU A 146 -5.89 12.43 18.40
CA LEU A 146 -7.28 12.92 18.41
C LEU A 146 -7.99 12.47 17.13
N ASN A 147 -9.05 11.69 17.26
CA ASN A 147 -9.77 11.10 16.13
C ASN A 147 -10.43 12.16 15.24
N ASP A 148 -11.37 12.91 15.80
CA ASP A 148 -12.27 13.79 15.02
C ASP A 148 -11.53 14.96 14.38
N GLU A 149 -10.58 15.56 15.09
CA GLU A 149 -9.71 16.62 14.59
C GLU A 149 -8.81 16.11 13.46
N THR A 150 -8.31 14.88 13.59
CA THR A 150 -7.52 14.23 12.53
C THR A 150 -8.35 13.99 11.29
N VAL A 151 -9.57 13.44 11.42
CA VAL A 151 -10.48 13.19 10.30
C VAL A 151 -10.76 14.46 9.50
N ALA A 152 -10.96 15.60 10.20
CA ALA A 152 -11.18 16.89 9.52
C ALA A 152 -9.99 17.33 8.64
N VAL A 153 -8.75 17.01 9.04
CA VAL A 153 -7.54 17.30 8.25
C VAL A 153 -7.38 16.31 7.10
N LEU A 154 -7.64 15.03 7.33
CA LEU A 154 -7.59 13.98 6.28
C LEU A 154 -8.58 14.24 5.16
N VAL A 155 -9.79 14.73 5.47
CA VAL A 155 -10.77 15.16 4.49
C VAL A 155 -10.20 16.25 3.58
N ARG A 156 -9.59 17.30 4.15
CA ARG A 156 -8.96 18.38 3.37
C ARG A 156 -7.80 17.87 2.49
N GLN A 157 -6.99 16.95 3.03
CA GLN A 157 -5.92 16.32 2.27
C GLN A 157 -6.49 15.55 1.06
N ALA A 158 -7.52 14.73 1.25
CA ALA A 158 -8.17 13.97 0.19
C ALA A 158 -8.77 14.87 -0.89
N GLN A 159 -9.44 15.96 -0.52
CA GLN A 159 -9.99 16.96 -1.46
C GLN A 159 -8.89 17.59 -2.32
N VAL A 160 -7.79 18.01 -1.71
CA VAL A 160 -6.65 18.61 -2.44
C VAL A 160 -6.01 17.62 -3.41
N HIS A 161 -5.82 16.36 -2.99
CA HIS A 161 -5.25 15.34 -3.85
C HIS A 161 -6.19 14.95 -5.01
N ALA A 162 -7.50 14.85 -4.76
CA ALA A 162 -8.49 14.60 -5.80
C ALA A 162 -8.58 15.76 -6.80
N ALA A 163 -8.56 17.01 -6.33
CA ALA A 163 -8.53 18.20 -7.17
C ALA A 163 -7.29 18.27 -8.08
N ALA A 164 -6.15 17.73 -7.63
CA ALA A 164 -4.94 17.60 -8.44
C ALA A 164 -5.01 16.46 -9.49
N GLY A 165 -6.03 15.60 -9.43
CA GLY A 165 -6.27 14.51 -10.38
C GLY A 165 -5.90 13.12 -9.87
N ALA A 166 -5.79 12.90 -8.57
CA ALA A 166 -5.60 11.55 -8.01
C ALA A 166 -6.80 10.65 -8.36
N ASP A 167 -6.52 9.47 -8.90
CA ASP A 167 -7.54 8.48 -9.26
C ASP A 167 -8.03 7.69 -8.06
N ILE A 168 -7.15 7.53 -7.06
CA ILE A 168 -7.39 6.78 -5.82
C ILE A 168 -6.83 7.58 -4.65
N VAL A 169 -7.64 7.84 -3.66
CA VAL A 169 -7.18 8.30 -2.33
C VAL A 169 -7.20 7.12 -1.37
N ALA A 170 -6.15 6.97 -0.57
CA ALA A 170 -5.96 5.77 0.25
C ALA A 170 -5.71 6.12 1.72
N PRO A 171 -6.77 6.34 2.52
CA PRO A 171 -6.64 6.61 3.94
C PRO A 171 -5.94 5.46 4.68
N SER A 172 -4.79 5.78 5.29
CA SER A 172 -3.94 4.80 5.98
C SER A 172 -3.73 5.11 7.46
N ASP A 173 -4.51 6.02 7.99
CA ASP A 173 -4.42 6.57 9.33
C ASP A 173 -5.07 5.70 10.41
N MET A 174 -6.14 4.97 10.09
CA MET A 174 -6.94 4.13 11.00
C MET A 174 -7.83 4.92 11.99
N MET A 175 -8.25 6.16 11.65
CA MET A 175 -9.23 6.89 12.45
C MET A 175 -10.65 6.39 12.20
N ASP A 176 -11.50 6.41 13.23
CA ASP A 176 -12.90 6.00 13.11
C ASP A 176 -13.69 7.00 12.25
N GLY A 177 -14.54 6.49 11.32
CA GLY A 177 -15.43 7.31 10.49
C GLY A 177 -14.76 8.09 9.37
N ARG A 178 -13.44 7.93 9.16
CA ARG A 178 -12.69 8.70 8.15
C ARG A 178 -13.12 8.41 6.72
N ILE A 179 -13.51 7.18 6.43
CA ILE A 179 -13.90 6.79 5.07
C ILE A 179 -15.20 7.48 4.67
N GLY A 180 -16.20 7.47 5.56
CA GLY A 180 -17.47 8.15 5.34
C GLY A 180 -17.31 9.66 5.18
N ALA A 181 -16.48 10.28 6.01
CA ALA A 181 -16.19 11.70 5.93
C ALA A 181 -15.48 12.08 4.62
N VAL A 182 -14.46 11.32 4.20
CA VAL A 182 -13.74 11.53 2.93
C VAL A 182 -14.68 11.31 1.75
N ARG A 183 -15.49 10.23 1.73
CA ARG A 183 -16.44 9.96 0.63
C ARG A 183 -17.46 11.10 0.48
N ALA A 184 -18.06 11.52 1.58
CA ALA A 184 -19.03 12.62 1.55
C ALA A 184 -18.43 13.93 1.02
N ALA A 185 -17.20 14.25 1.40
CA ALA A 185 -16.53 15.47 0.94
C ALA A 185 -16.15 15.39 -0.55
N LEU A 186 -15.62 14.26 -1.00
CA LEU A 186 -15.31 14.07 -2.43
C LEU A 186 -16.56 14.16 -3.31
N ASP A 187 -17.69 13.61 -2.88
CA ASP A 187 -18.94 13.67 -3.62
C ASP A 187 -19.50 15.11 -3.64
N ALA A 188 -19.42 15.83 -2.52
CA ALA A 188 -19.83 17.23 -2.45
C ALA A 188 -19.02 18.14 -3.39
N ASP A 189 -17.74 17.86 -3.59
CA ASP A 189 -16.83 18.57 -4.50
C ASP A 189 -16.88 18.02 -5.94
N HIS A 190 -17.84 17.14 -6.25
CA HIS A 190 -18.01 16.52 -7.57
C HIS A 190 -16.88 15.58 -8.01
N HIS A 191 -16.03 15.10 -7.09
CA HIS A 191 -15.01 14.09 -7.34
C HIS A 191 -15.59 12.66 -7.23
N ILE A 192 -16.78 12.44 -7.81
CA ILE A 192 -17.55 11.18 -7.73
C ILE A 192 -16.84 9.96 -8.34
N HIS A 193 -15.82 10.19 -9.16
CA HIS A 193 -15.03 9.11 -9.79
C HIS A 193 -13.71 8.82 -9.06
N THR A 194 -13.32 9.59 -8.05
CA THR A 194 -12.17 9.31 -7.21
C THR A 194 -12.50 8.16 -6.29
N ARG A 195 -11.74 7.07 -6.40
CA ARG A 195 -11.92 5.84 -5.61
C ARG A 195 -11.30 6.00 -4.24
N ILE A 196 -11.87 5.30 -3.26
CA ILE A 196 -11.27 5.18 -1.93
C ILE A 196 -10.75 3.76 -1.76
N MET A 197 -9.42 3.62 -1.55
CA MET A 197 -8.79 2.39 -1.09
C MET A 197 -8.48 2.51 0.40
N ALA A 198 -9.33 1.96 1.23
CA ALA A 198 -9.18 2.04 2.68
C ALA A 198 -8.13 1.05 3.19
N TYR A 199 -7.16 1.51 3.97
CA TYR A 199 -6.29 0.62 4.75
C TYR A 199 -7.07 0.08 5.96
N SER A 200 -8.09 -0.73 5.69
CA SER A 200 -9.08 -1.16 6.68
C SER A 200 -8.52 -2.11 7.72
N ALA A 201 -7.56 -2.96 7.33
CA ALA A 201 -6.93 -3.92 8.23
C ALA A 201 -5.43 -3.62 8.34
N LYS A 202 -5.09 -2.52 9.02
CA LYS A 202 -3.71 -2.10 9.27
C LYS A 202 -3.29 -2.38 10.71
N TYR A 203 -2.30 -3.24 10.86
CA TYR A 203 -1.80 -3.71 12.15
C TYR A 203 -0.62 -2.87 12.66
N ALA A 204 -0.49 -2.74 13.98
CA ALA A 204 0.67 -2.15 14.65
C ALA A 204 1.87 -3.09 14.54
N SER A 205 2.52 -3.10 13.39
CA SER A 205 3.50 -4.11 13.00
C SER A 205 4.95 -3.66 13.19
N SER A 206 5.80 -4.59 13.60
CA SER A 206 7.26 -4.42 13.62
C SER A 206 7.89 -4.43 12.22
N PHE A 207 7.16 -4.84 11.18
CA PHE A 207 7.64 -4.85 9.79
C PHE A 207 7.66 -3.47 9.11
N TYR A 208 7.29 -2.38 9.81
CA TYR A 208 7.31 -1.02 9.23
C TYR A 208 8.64 -0.28 9.40
N GLY A 209 9.63 -0.87 10.06
CA GLY A 209 10.91 -0.21 10.34
C GLY A 209 11.55 0.46 9.11
N PRO A 210 11.76 -0.26 7.99
CA PRO A 210 12.38 0.33 6.80
C PRO A 210 11.55 1.45 6.12
N PHE A 211 10.21 1.41 6.23
CA PHE A 211 9.36 2.49 5.71
C PHE A 211 9.58 3.81 6.46
N ARG A 212 9.72 3.75 7.79
CA ARG A 212 10.00 4.93 8.61
C ARG A 212 11.35 5.56 8.23
N ASP A 213 12.35 4.75 7.88
CA ASP A 213 13.60 5.23 7.30
C ASP A 213 13.33 5.91 5.95
N ALA A 214 12.55 5.29 5.06
CA ALA A 214 12.28 5.78 3.71
C ALA A 214 11.58 7.14 3.68
N VAL A 215 10.58 7.40 4.54
CA VAL A 215 9.87 8.69 4.63
C VAL A 215 10.53 9.69 5.59
N GLY A 216 11.64 9.31 6.24
CA GLY A 216 12.35 10.17 7.18
C GLY A 216 11.57 10.46 8.47
N SER A 217 10.65 9.58 8.89
CA SER A 217 9.85 9.74 10.11
C SER A 217 10.43 9.00 11.33
N SER A 218 11.46 8.18 11.15
CA SER A 218 12.06 7.39 12.23
C SER A 218 12.61 8.23 13.39
N GLY A 219 13.11 9.44 13.10
CA GLY A 219 13.61 10.35 14.12
C GLY A 219 12.53 11.13 14.87
N ASN A 220 11.34 11.27 14.29
CA ASN A 220 10.25 12.12 14.83
C ASN A 220 9.38 11.36 15.83
N LEU A 221 9.11 10.06 15.61
CA LEU A 221 8.26 9.25 16.49
C LEU A 221 8.91 8.97 17.86
N GLY A 222 10.26 9.06 17.98
CA GLY A 222 10.99 8.84 19.22
C GLY A 222 10.67 7.46 19.83
N SER A 223 10.26 7.45 21.11
CA SER A 223 9.78 6.26 21.84
C SER A 223 8.28 6.01 21.68
N GLY A 224 7.56 6.83 20.91
CA GLY A 224 6.12 6.70 20.67
C GLY A 224 5.76 5.43 19.90
N ASN A 225 4.53 4.96 20.06
CA ASN A 225 3.98 3.85 19.33
C ASN A 225 2.64 4.23 18.69
N LYS A 226 2.05 3.33 17.92
CA LYS A 226 0.79 3.54 17.19
C LYS A 226 -0.32 2.58 17.65
N TYR A 227 -0.17 1.96 18.83
CA TYR A 227 -1.12 0.97 19.35
C TYR A 227 -2.49 1.53 19.71
N THR A 228 -2.63 2.85 19.86
CA THR A 228 -3.90 3.48 20.18
C THR A 228 -4.86 3.59 19.00
N TYR A 229 -4.38 3.33 17.77
CA TYR A 229 -5.20 3.41 16.56
C TYR A 229 -4.89 2.36 15.48
N GLN A 230 -3.74 1.69 15.52
CA GLN A 230 -3.48 0.53 14.66
C GLN A 230 -3.81 -0.76 15.39
N MET A 231 -4.38 -1.75 14.68
CA MET A 231 -4.85 -2.99 15.27
C MET A 231 -3.74 -3.82 15.95
N ASP A 232 -4.10 -4.52 17.02
CA ASP A 232 -3.20 -5.46 17.68
C ASP A 232 -2.91 -6.66 16.75
N PRO A 233 -1.61 -7.01 16.55
CA PRO A 233 -1.24 -8.18 15.75
C PRO A 233 -1.84 -9.52 16.21
N ALA A 234 -2.31 -9.62 17.44
CA ALA A 234 -2.97 -10.81 17.96
C ALA A 234 -4.44 -10.96 17.53
N ASN A 235 -5.07 -9.90 16.98
CA ASN A 235 -6.49 -9.86 16.69
C ASN A 235 -6.77 -10.18 15.21
N SER A 236 -7.76 -11.03 14.96
CA SER A 236 -8.20 -11.34 13.59
C SER A 236 -9.68 -11.03 13.33
N ASN A 237 -10.54 -11.08 14.36
CA ASN A 237 -11.95 -10.73 14.21
C ASN A 237 -12.16 -9.22 14.06
N GLU A 238 -11.36 -8.42 14.74
CA GLU A 238 -11.33 -6.96 14.65
C GLU A 238 -11.18 -6.49 13.19
N ALA A 239 -10.30 -7.14 12.42
CA ALA A 239 -10.12 -6.83 11.00
C ALA A 239 -11.42 -6.95 10.17
N LEU A 240 -12.31 -7.87 10.51
CA LEU A 240 -13.59 -8.00 9.81
C LEU A 240 -14.56 -6.87 10.19
N TRP A 241 -14.49 -6.38 11.43
CA TRP A 241 -15.29 -5.22 11.85
C TRP A 241 -14.81 -3.95 11.17
N GLU A 242 -13.51 -3.67 11.19
CA GLU A 242 -12.91 -2.51 10.52
C GLU A 242 -13.23 -2.50 9.02
N VAL A 243 -13.02 -3.62 8.33
CA VAL A 243 -13.34 -3.75 6.91
C VAL A 243 -14.84 -3.56 6.65
N GLY A 244 -15.69 -4.14 7.49
CA GLY A 244 -17.15 -4.00 7.37
C GLY A 244 -17.61 -2.55 7.51
N LEU A 245 -17.06 -1.81 8.47
CA LEU A 245 -17.35 -0.40 8.68
C LEU A 245 -16.87 0.45 7.49
N ASP A 246 -15.61 0.30 7.06
CA ASP A 246 -15.07 1.04 5.92
C ASP A 246 -15.87 0.81 4.63
N LEU A 247 -16.32 -0.43 4.37
CA LEU A 247 -17.18 -0.73 3.22
C LEU A 247 -18.56 -0.06 3.33
N GLN A 248 -19.16 -0.04 4.53
CA GLN A 248 -20.43 0.65 4.78
C GLN A 248 -20.30 2.17 4.64
N GLU A 249 -19.15 2.72 4.98
CA GLU A 249 -18.80 4.14 4.85
C GLU A 249 -18.49 4.55 3.40
N GLY A 250 -18.35 3.62 2.47
CA GLY A 250 -18.18 3.90 1.04
C GLY A 250 -16.78 3.67 0.49
N ALA A 251 -15.96 2.80 1.11
CA ALA A 251 -14.73 2.33 0.49
C ALA A 251 -15.06 1.50 -0.76
N ASP A 252 -14.37 1.80 -1.87
CA ASP A 252 -14.45 1.01 -3.11
C ASP A 252 -13.58 -0.23 -3.06
N MET A 253 -12.49 -0.16 -2.31
CA MET A 253 -11.46 -1.18 -2.16
C MET A 253 -10.93 -1.18 -0.73
N VAL A 254 -10.53 -2.35 -0.24
CA VAL A 254 -9.96 -2.51 1.11
C VAL A 254 -8.57 -3.12 1.04
N MET A 255 -7.69 -2.75 1.96
CA MET A 255 -6.31 -3.21 2.00
C MET A 255 -5.96 -3.80 3.36
N VAL A 256 -5.28 -4.95 3.31
CA VAL A 256 -4.65 -5.59 4.48
C VAL A 256 -3.16 -5.21 4.51
N LYS A 257 -2.68 -4.73 5.65
CA LYS A 257 -1.29 -4.29 5.85
C LYS A 257 -0.79 -4.68 7.25
N PRO A 258 0.34 -5.40 7.37
CA PRO A 258 1.21 -6.01 6.35
C PRO A 258 0.58 -7.16 5.56
N GLY A 259 1.36 -7.75 4.62
CA GLY A 259 0.93 -8.81 3.72
C GLY A 259 1.24 -10.23 4.21
N MET A 260 2.51 -10.67 4.09
CA MET A 260 2.90 -12.09 4.29
C MET A 260 2.51 -12.65 5.67
N PRO A 261 2.68 -11.92 6.78
CA PRO A 261 2.27 -12.41 8.10
C PRO A 261 0.75 -12.46 8.31
N TYR A 262 -0.05 -11.88 7.41
CA TYR A 262 -1.50 -11.69 7.53
C TYR A 262 -2.29 -12.29 6.36
N LEU A 263 -1.78 -13.36 5.74
CA LEU A 263 -2.48 -14.09 4.66
C LEU A 263 -3.83 -14.66 5.11
N ASP A 264 -3.94 -15.05 6.38
CA ASP A 264 -5.17 -15.47 7.02
C ASP A 264 -6.23 -14.36 7.03
N ILE A 265 -5.79 -13.12 7.30
CA ILE A 265 -6.67 -11.95 7.28
C ILE A 265 -7.13 -11.65 5.84
N VAL A 266 -6.21 -11.67 4.87
CA VAL A 266 -6.55 -11.50 3.45
C VAL A 266 -7.63 -12.53 3.04
N ARG A 267 -7.45 -13.80 3.42
CA ARG A 267 -8.39 -14.87 3.12
C ARG A 267 -9.74 -14.65 3.78
N ARG A 268 -9.75 -14.28 5.07
CA ARG A 268 -10.99 -14.05 5.83
C ARG A 268 -11.77 -12.87 5.27
N VAL A 269 -11.11 -11.74 4.99
CA VAL A 269 -11.74 -10.54 4.39
C VAL A 269 -12.35 -10.88 3.04
N LYS A 270 -11.60 -11.57 2.17
CA LYS A 270 -12.09 -11.95 0.84
C LYS A 270 -13.27 -12.91 0.91
N ASP A 271 -13.26 -13.87 1.81
CA ASP A 271 -14.35 -14.83 1.96
C ASP A 271 -15.62 -14.19 2.51
N GLU A 272 -15.49 -13.28 3.48
CA GLU A 272 -16.62 -12.61 4.13
C GLU A 272 -17.30 -11.61 3.20
N PHE A 273 -16.53 -10.65 2.69
CA PHE A 273 -17.09 -9.49 2.00
C PHE A 273 -17.13 -9.62 0.48
N LYS A 274 -16.26 -10.44 -0.11
CA LYS A 274 -16.09 -10.58 -1.58
C LYS A 274 -15.83 -9.25 -2.29
N ALA A 275 -15.47 -8.21 -1.54
CA ALA A 275 -15.09 -6.91 -2.03
C ALA A 275 -13.70 -6.97 -2.71
N PRO A 276 -13.33 -5.95 -3.52
CA PRO A 276 -11.97 -5.79 -4.01
C PRO A 276 -11.00 -5.67 -2.82
N THR A 277 -10.16 -6.70 -2.64
CA THR A 277 -9.25 -6.85 -1.49
C THR A 277 -7.81 -6.76 -1.96
N PHE A 278 -7.08 -5.78 -1.42
CA PHE A 278 -5.68 -5.53 -1.73
C PHE A 278 -4.79 -5.90 -0.55
N VAL A 279 -3.51 -6.06 -0.81
CA VAL A 279 -2.51 -6.36 0.21
C VAL A 279 -1.27 -5.53 0.00
N TYR A 280 -0.67 -5.07 1.09
CA TYR A 280 0.62 -4.37 1.04
C TYR A 280 1.75 -5.30 1.53
N GLN A 281 2.61 -5.73 0.61
CA GLN A 281 3.89 -6.32 0.96
C GLN A 281 4.83 -5.19 1.44
N VAL A 282 4.90 -5.02 2.75
CA VAL A 282 5.53 -3.85 3.36
C VAL A 282 7.06 -3.87 3.32
N SER A 283 7.65 -2.75 3.68
CA SER A 283 9.09 -2.51 3.63
C SER A 283 9.94 -3.55 4.38
N GLY A 284 9.48 -4.03 5.54
CA GLY A 284 10.17 -5.08 6.29
C GLY A 284 10.14 -6.43 5.59
N GLU A 285 9.03 -6.76 4.93
CA GLU A 285 8.92 -7.98 4.12
C GLU A 285 9.86 -7.92 2.90
N TYR A 286 9.88 -6.77 2.22
CA TYR A 286 10.83 -6.49 1.14
C TYR A 286 12.28 -6.63 1.61
N ALA A 287 12.65 -5.95 2.71
CA ALA A 287 14.00 -5.96 3.25
C ALA A 287 14.45 -7.37 3.67
N MET A 288 13.55 -8.16 4.26
CA MET A 288 13.80 -9.54 4.66
C MET A 288 14.15 -10.44 3.46
N LEU A 289 13.36 -10.35 2.37
CA LEU A 289 13.63 -11.11 1.13
C LEU A 289 14.93 -10.67 0.48
N LYS A 290 15.17 -9.35 0.37
CA LYS A 290 16.43 -8.79 -0.15
C LYS A 290 17.65 -9.24 0.67
N ALA A 291 17.57 -9.17 1.99
CA ALA A 291 18.66 -9.58 2.87
C ALA A 291 19.01 -11.05 2.70
N ALA A 292 18.01 -11.94 2.64
CA ALA A 292 18.24 -13.37 2.43
C ALA A 292 18.83 -13.67 1.04
N ALA A 293 18.39 -12.94 0.01
CA ALA A 293 18.90 -13.06 -1.35
C ALA A 293 20.35 -12.57 -1.46
N LEU A 294 20.68 -11.40 -0.90
CA LEU A 294 22.02 -10.83 -0.91
C LEU A 294 23.05 -11.72 -0.18
N ASN A 295 22.60 -12.47 0.83
CA ASN A 295 23.45 -13.47 1.51
C ASN A 295 23.53 -14.82 0.76
N GLY A 296 22.86 -14.98 -0.38
CA GLY A 296 22.87 -16.21 -1.17
C GLY A 296 22.09 -17.37 -0.56
N TRP A 297 21.26 -17.09 0.45
CA TRP A 297 20.47 -18.13 1.14
C TRP A 297 19.20 -18.52 0.38
N LEU A 298 18.62 -17.55 -0.35
CA LEU A 298 17.41 -17.73 -1.15
C LEU A 298 17.62 -17.21 -2.57
N ASN A 299 16.94 -17.83 -3.55
CA ASN A 299 16.86 -17.28 -4.90
C ASN A 299 15.82 -16.16 -4.92
N GLU A 300 16.25 -14.92 -5.19
CA GLU A 300 15.40 -13.73 -5.11
C GLU A 300 14.17 -13.84 -6.01
N LYS A 301 14.35 -14.06 -7.32
CA LYS A 301 13.26 -14.17 -8.31
C LYS A 301 12.22 -15.18 -7.86
N ASN A 302 12.65 -16.39 -7.51
CA ASN A 302 11.73 -17.46 -7.15
C ASN A 302 10.96 -17.15 -5.87
N CYS A 303 11.64 -16.67 -4.83
CA CYS A 303 10.97 -16.38 -3.54
C CYS A 303 10.03 -15.18 -3.63
N VAL A 304 10.41 -14.14 -4.38
CA VAL A 304 9.55 -12.99 -4.60
C VAL A 304 8.30 -13.40 -5.37
N LEU A 305 8.43 -14.09 -6.52
CA LEU A 305 7.27 -14.53 -7.30
C LEU A 305 6.37 -15.50 -6.52
N GLU A 306 6.95 -16.38 -5.70
CA GLU A 306 6.17 -17.28 -4.82
C GLU A 306 5.41 -16.50 -3.75
N SER A 307 6.03 -15.49 -3.11
CA SER A 307 5.37 -14.65 -2.11
C SER A 307 4.21 -13.84 -2.73
N LEU A 308 4.42 -13.26 -3.92
CA LEU A 308 3.37 -12.53 -4.64
C LEU A 308 2.22 -13.45 -5.06
N LEU A 309 2.53 -14.66 -5.51
CA LEU A 309 1.50 -15.67 -5.82
C LEU A 309 0.76 -16.14 -4.56
N ALA A 310 1.41 -16.17 -3.39
CA ALA A 310 0.75 -16.50 -2.13
C ALA A 310 -0.34 -15.48 -1.77
N PHE A 311 -0.15 -14.20 -2.05
CA PHE A 311 -1.21 -13.19 -1.89
C PHE A 311 -2.40 -13.45 -2.80
N LYS A 312 -2.16 -13.76 -4.08
CA LYS A 312 -3.24 -14.15 -5.02
C LYS A 312 -3.99 -15.38 -4.53
N ARG A 313 -3.27 -16.40 -4.06
CA ARG A 313 -3.88 -17.64 -3.50
C ARG A 313 -4.68 -17.35 -2.23
N ALA A 314 -4.27 -16.39 -1.41
CA ALA A 314 -5.05 -15.94 -0.26
C ALA A 314 -6.31 -15.15 -0.65
N GLY A 315 -6.42 -14.69 -1.90
CA GLY A 315 -7.61 -14.00 -2.43
C GLY A 315 -7.41 -12.52 -2.71
N ALA A 316 -6.17 -12.01 -2.67
CA ALA A 316 -5.91 -10.63 -3.05
C ALA A 316 -6.19 -10.38 -4.54
N ASP A 317 -6.90 -9.31 -4.84
CA ASP A 317 -7.15 -8.83 -6.21
C ASP A 317 -5.93 -8.07 -6.74
N GLY A 318 -5.25 -7.29 -5.88
CA GLY A 318 -4.02 -6.59 -6.23
C GLY A 318 -3.03 -6.50 -5.07
N ILE A 319 -1.79 -6.16 -5.40
CA ILE A 319 -0.65 -6.20 -4.47
C ILE A 319 0.16 -4.91 -4.60
N LEU A 320 0.25 -4.15 -3.52
CA LEU A 320 1.18 -3.05 -3.41
C LEU A 320 2.52 -3.59 -2.95
N THR A 321 3.56 -3.47 -3.80
CA THR A 321 4.87 -4.07 -3.54
C THR A 321 6.01 -3.28 -4.16
N TYR A 322 7.12 -3.16 -3.45
CA TYR A 322 8.37 -2.58 -3.96
C TYR A 322 9.04 -3.46 -5.02
N PHE A 323 8.66 -4.74 -5.13
CA PHE A 323 9.12 -5.63 -6.20
C PHE A 323 8.35 -5.49 -7.52
N ALA A 324 7.40 -4.56 -7.64
CA ALA A 324 6.50 -4.49 -8.78
C ALA A 324 7.24 -4.44 -10.13
N LEU A 325 8.26 -3.58 -10.28
CA LEU A 325 9.04 -3.47 -11.51
C LEU A 325 9.82 -4.76 -11.81
N ASP A 326 10.53 -5.30 -10.81
CA ASP A 326 11.32 -6.53 -10.97
C ASP A 326 10.42 -7.72 -11.28
N ALA A 327 9.33 -7.89 -10.54
CA ALA A 327 8.37 -8.96 -10.78
C ALA A 327 7.73 -8.86 -12.16
N ALA A 328 7.35 -7.66 -12.60
CA ALA A 328 6.78 -7.45 -13.93
C ALA A 328 7.77 -7.78 -15.06
N ARG A 329 9.07 -7.48 -14.88
CA ARG A 329 10.13 -7.90 -15.82
C ARG A 329 10.27 -9.42 -15.86
N TRP A 330 10.36 -10.07 -14.69
CA TRP A 330 10.51 -11.52 -14.58
C TRP A 330 9.33 -12.32 -15.14
N LEU A 331 8.13 -11.76 -15.10
CA LEU A 331 6.92 -12.39 -15.68
C LEU A 331 6.89 -12.31 -17.21
N LYS A 332 7.70 -11.46 -17.84
CA LYS A 332 7.83 -11.35 -19.30
C LYS A 332 8.95 -12.22 -19.88
N GLU A 333 9.86 -12.75 -19.07
CA GLU A 333 10.90 -13.71 -19.43
C GLU A 333 10.33 -15.13 -19.64
#